data_672117e43c2be81053a256987bc5836f
#
_entry.id   672117e43c2be81053a256987bc5836f
#
_cell.length_a   1.000
_cell.length_b   1.000
_cell.length_c   1.000
_cell.angle_alpha   90.00
_cell.angle_beta   90.00
_cell.angle_gamma   90.00
#
_symmetry.space_group_name_H-M   'P 1'
#
loop_
_entity.id
_entity.type
_entity.pdbx_description
1 polymer ?
#
loop_
_entity_poly.entity_id
_entity_poly.type
_entity_poly.pdbx_seq_one_letter_code
_entity_poly.pdbx_strand_id
1 'polypeptide(L)'
;SGAMSFAKELENGSAQFYQKLSERFTKEKDLFLSFAKENGDYITQIERAYYGVISDAIEGCFAFNIDPEKYSFKTELSEKTALTDALKRALEIEEKMITFYSDAAEQSKSLMADVPRAFKMVAKKRTLRKEKLSSLLAVKA
;
A
#
# COMPACT_ATOMS: atom_id res chain seq x y z
N SER A 1 0.99 4.11 -17.42
CA SER A 1 2.06 3.14 -17.28
C SER A 1 1.72 2.05 -16.29
N GLY A 2 2.22 0.86 -16.54
CA GLY A 2 1.84 -0.32 -15.78
C GLY A 2 2.12 -0.24 -14.28
N ALA A 3 3.36 0.11 -13.90
CA ALA A 3 3.76 0.10 -12.50
C ALA A 3 3.07 1.20 -11.69
N MET A 4 3.00 2.40 -12.23
CA MET A 4 2.37 3.51 -11.53
C MET A 4 0.86 3.32 -11.41
N SER A 5 0.21 2.88 -12.49
CA SER A 5 -1.21 2.59 -12.48
C SER A 5 -1.55 1.49 -11.48
N PHE A 6 -0.72 0.46 -11.41
CA PHE A 6 -0.93 -0.64 -10.48
C PHE A 6 -0.74 -0.20 -9.02
N ALA A 7 0.28 0.63 -8.76
CA ALA A 7 0.48 1.20 -7.43
C ALA A 7 -0.75 2.00 -6.98
N LYS A 8 -1.32 2.80 -7.88
CA LYS A 8 -2.54 3.55 -7.59
C LYS A 8 -3.73 2.64 -7.29
N GLU A 9 -3.88 1.56 -8.04
CA GLU A 9 -4.95 0.59 -7.78
C GLU A 9 -4.82 -0.02 -6.38
N LEU A 10 -3.61 -0.43 -6.00
CA LEU A 10 -3.37 -1.00 -4.69
C LEU A 10 -3.64 0.02 -3.58
N GLU A 11 -3.14 1.25 -3.75
CA GLU A 11 -3.34 2.31 -2.75
C GLU A 11 -4.82 2.66 -2.60
N ASN A 12 -5.54 2.80 -3.72
CA ASN A 12 -6.97 3.11 -3.67
C ASN A 12 -7.77 1.98 -3.03
N GLY A 13 -7.43 0.72 -3.34
CA GLY A 13 -8.06 -0.44 -2.71
C GLY A 13 -7.83 -0.45 -1.20
N SER A 14 -6.60 -0.17 -0.78
CA SER A 14 -6.26 -0.08 0.64
C SER A 14 -7.01 1.06 1.33
N ALA A 15 -7.08 2.24 0.69
CA ALA A 15 -7.79 3.38 1.26
C ALA A 15 -9.28 3.07 1.46
N GLN A 16 -9.92 2.47 0.46
CA GLN A 16 -11.32 2.07 0.56
C GLN A 16 -11.54 1.06 1.68
N PHE A 17 -10.62 0.12 1.83
CA PHE A 17 -10.69 -0.87 2.90
C PHE A 17 -10.67 -0.20 4.28
N TYR A 18 -9.70 0.69 4.51
CA TYR A 18 -9.61 1.39 5.80
C TYR A 18 -10.77 2.35 6.05
N GLN A 19 -11.35 2.94 5.01
CA GLN A 19 -12.56 3.74 5.15
C GLN A 19 -13.72 2.88 5.63
N LYS A 20 -13.89 1.68 5.06
CA LYS A 20 -14.92 0.73 5.52
C LYS A 20 -14.70 0.34 6.99
N LEU A 21 -13.45 0.10 7.38
CA LEU A 21 -13.14 -0.22 8.77
C LEU A 21 -13.48 0.93 9.71
N SER A 22 -13.22 2.17 9.29
CA SER A 22 -13.52 3.35 10.11
C SER A 22 -15.01 3.52 10.37
N GLU A 23 -15.84 3.19 9.39
CA GLU A 23 -17.30 3.27 9.51
C GLU A 23 -17.85 2.14 10.41
N ARG A 24 -17.23 0.98 10.34
CA ARG A 24 -17.71 -0.20 11.03
C ARG A 24 -17.22 -0.30 12.48
N PHE A 25 -15.95 0.08 12.72
CA PHE A 25 -15.32 -0.02 14.03
C PHE A 25 -15.04 1.38 14.57
N THR A 26 -16.05 1.97 15.18
CA THR A 26 -16.02 3.38 15.56
C THR A 26 -15.00 3.72 16.64
N LYS A 27 -14.64 2.78 17.50
CA LYS A 27 -13.61 3.00 18.52
C LYS A 27 -12.23 3.23 17.92
N GLU A 28 -11.94 2.59 16.78
CA GLU A 28 -10.67 2.69 16.06
C GLU A 28 -10.78 3.60 14.82
N LYS A 29 -11.86 4.38 14.73
CA LYS A 29 -12.16 5.20 13.56
C LYS A 29 -11.01 6.13 13.16
N ASP A 30 -10.45 6.86 14.13
CA ASP A 30 -9.41 7.84 13.83
C ASP A 30 -8.15 7.17 13.27
N LEU A 31 -7.80 6.01 13.81
CA LEU A 31 -6.65 5.24 13.30
C LEU A 31 -6.87 4.84 11.84
N PHE A 32 -8.02 4.24 11.55
CA PHE A 32 -8.30 3.77 10.18
C PHE A 32 -8.44 4.92 9.19
N LEU A 33 -9.02 6.06 9.59
CA LEU A 33 -9.10 7.24 8.73
C LEU A 33 -7.70 7.81 8.46
N SER A 34 -6.80 7.79 9.45
CA SER A 34 -5.43 8.26 9.24
C SER A 34 -4.71 7.37 8.22
N PHE A 35 -4.92 6.06 8.26
CA PHE A 35 -4.36 5.15 7.27
C PHE A 35 -4.90 5.43 5.87
N ALA A 36 -6.21 5.63 5.74
CA ALA A 36 -6.82 5.95 4.45
C ALA A 36 -6.26 7.26 3.87
N LYS A 37 -6.05 8.25 4.71
CA LYS A 37 -5.48 9.54 4.28
C LYS A 37 -4.03 9.40 3.83
N GLU A 38 -3.21 8.64 4.57
CA GLU A 38 -1.81 8.43 4.24
C GLU A 38 -1.61 7.77 2.87
N ASN A 39 -2.59 6.98 2.40
CA ASN A 39 -2.50 6.35 1.09
C ASN A 39 -2.36 7.39 -0.03
N GLY A 40 -3.08 8.51 0.08
CA GLY A 40 -2.95 9.61 -0.88
C GLY A 40 -1.55 10.22 -0.86
N ASP A 41 -0.97 10.36 0.32
CA ASP A 41 0.39 10.88 0.48
C ASP A 41 1.42 9.96 -0.15
N TYR A 42 1.24 8.64 -0.01
CA TYR A 42 2.13 7.65 -0.62
C TYR A 42 2.09 7.74 -2.14
N ILE A 43 0.90 7.85 -2.73
CA ILE A 43 0.76 8.03 -4.18
C ILE A 43 1.50 9.29 -4.62
N THR A 44 1.31 10.40 -3.91
CA THR A 44 1.96 11.67 -4.25
C THR A 44 3.48 11.55 -4.21
N GLN A 45 4.03 10.91 -3.19
CA GLN A 45 5.49 10.73 -3.06
C GLN A 45 6.06 9.92 -4.21
N ILE A 46 5.38 8.83 -4.58
CA ILE A 46 5.82 7.96 -5.67
C ILE A 46 5.71 8.69 -7.00
N GLU A 47 4.61 9.40 -7.24
CA GLU A 47 4.44 10.15 -8.49
C GLU A 47 5.52 11.22 -8.68
N ARG A 48 5.86 11.94 -7.63
CA ARG A 48 6.89 12.98 -7.72
C ARG A 48 8.25 12.40 -8.09
N ALA A 49 8.62 11.29 -7.48
CA ALA A 49 9.88 10.64 -7.79
C ALA A 49 9.86 10.01 -9.19
N TYR A 50 8.77 9.33 -9.53
CA TYR A 50 8.62 8.57 -10.77
C TYR A 50 8.58 9.51 -11.98
N TYR A 51 7.69 10.48 -11.97
CA TYR A 51 7.52 11.40 -13.10
C TYR A 51 8.57 12.50 -13.13
N GLY A 52 9.29 12.74 -12.04
CA GLY A 52 10.43 13.65 -12.03
C GLY A 52 11.64 13.11 -12.77
N VAL A 53 11.70 11.78 -12.94
CA VAL A 53 12.84 11.09 -13.54
C VAL A 53 12.46 10.36 -14.81
N ILE A 54 11.27 9.78 -14.86
CA ILE A 54 10.82 8.91 -15.96
C ILE A 54 9.80 9.67 -16.80
N SER A 55 10.18 10.01 -18.03
CA SER A 55 9.23 10.48 -19.03
C SER A 55 8.50 9.26 -19.62
N ASP A 56 7.36 9.51 -20.27
CA ASP A 56 6.60 8.43 -20.93
C ASP A 56 7.47 7.62 -21.90
N ALA A 57 8.39 8.30 -22.61
CA ALA A 57 9.29 7.63 -23.54
C ALA A 57 10.26 6.70 -22.82
N ILE A 58 10.82 7.14 -21.68
CA ILE A 58 11.74 6.33 -20.89
C ILE A 58 11.00 5.15 -20.28
N GLU A 59 9.78 5.36 -19.81
CA GLU A 59 8.98 4.27 -19.24
C GLU A 59 8.67 3.19 -20.26
N GLY A 60 8.43 3.57 -21.51
CA GLY A 60 8.23 2.60 -22.59
C GLY A 60 9.43 1.69 -22.81
N CYS A 61 10.64 2.16 -22.43
CA CYS A 61 11.87 1.38 -22.52
C CYS A 61 12.21 0.62 -21.25
N PHE A 62 11.57 0.96 -20.13
CA PHE A 62 11.82 0.33 -18.82
C PHE A 62 10.58 -0.44 -18.38
N ALA A 63 10.62 -1.74 -18.50
CA ALA A 63 9.49 -2.59 -18.14
C ALA A 63 9.67 -3.15 -16.72
N PHE A 64 8.67 -2.90 -15.87
CA PHE A 64 8.56 -3.60 -14.60
C PHE A 64 7.94 -4.97 -14.85
N ASN A 65 8.56 -5.99 -14.28
CA ASN A 65 8.01 -7.34 -14.33
C ASN A 65 7.06 -7.54 -13.16
N ILE A 66 5.83 -7.08 -13.34
CA ILE A 66 4.81 -7.11 -12.30
C ILE A 66 3.75 -8.15 -12.64
N ASP A 67 3.58 -9.13 -11.76
CA ASP A 67 2.48 -10.07 -11.79
C ASP A 67 1.40 -9.58 -10.83
N PRO A 68 0.27 -9.08 -11.33
CA PRO A 68 -0.77 -8.54 -10.46
C PRO A 68 -1.30 -9.53 -9.42
N GLU A 69 -1.32 -10.82 -9.74
CA GLU A 69 -1.83 -11.84 -8.82
C GLU A 69 -0.98 -11.98 -7.57
N LYS A 70 0.32 -11.73 -7.69
CA LYS A 70 1.25 -11.81 -6.55
C LYS A 70 0.91 -10.81 -5.46
N TYR A 71 0.34 -9.66 -5.83
CA TYR A 71 0.11 -8.55 -4.92
C TYR A 71 -1.36 -8.29 -4.65
N SER A 72 -2.25 -9.05 -5.25
CA SER A 72 -3.68 -8.84 -5.08
C SER A 72 -4.13 -9.22 -3.67
N PHE A 73 -5.14 -8.53 -3.19
CA PHE A 73 -5.72 -8.79 -1.88
C PHE A 73 -7.23 -8.55 -1.93
N LYS A 74 -7.93 -9.18 -1.00
CA LYS A 74 -9.37 -9.03 -0.88
C LYS A 74 -9.69 -7.92 0.11
N THR A 75 -10.65 -7.06 -0.23
CA THR A 75 -11.09 -5.95 0.61
C THR A 75 -12.50 -6.15 1.14
N GLU A 76 -13.17 -7.20 0.72
CA GLU A 76 -14.55 -7.47 1.12
C GLU A 76 -14.61 -7.99 2.55
N LEU A 77 -15.59 -7.49 3.30
CA LEU A 77 -15.86 -7.91 4.67
C LEU A 77 -17.32 -8.32 4.77
N SER A 78 -17.59 -9.46 5.41
CA SER A 78 -18.96 -9.84 5.69
C SER A 78 -19.51 -8.99 6.83
N GLU A 79 -20.84 -8.91 6.95
CA GLU A 79 -21.49 -8.16 8.03
C GLU A 79 -21.12 -8.69 9.42
N LYS A 80 -20.71 -9.94 9.49
CA LYS A 80 -20.38 -10.63 10.75
C LYS A 80 -18.87 -10.57 11.07
N THR A 81 -18.07 -9.93 10.25
CA THR A 81 -16.62 -9.87 10.47
C THR A 81 -16.31 -9.10 11.75
N ALA A 82 -15.65 -9.77 12.69
CA ALA A 82 -15.20 -9.16 13.94
C ALA A 82 -13.96 -8.30 13.70
N LEU A 83 -13.66 -7.39 14.63
CA LEU A 83 -12.49 -6.52 14.53
C LEU A 83 -11.19 -7.33 14.40
N THR A 84 -11.02 -8.43 15.14
CA THR A 84 -9.81 -9.24 15.05
C THR A 84 -9.63 -9.83 13.65
N ASP A 85 -10.70 -10.28 13.01
CA ASP A 85 -10.63 -10.81 11.65
C ASP A 85 -10.34 -9.70 10.63
N ALA A 86 -10.93 -8.52 10.84
CA ALA A 86 -10.65 -7.36 10.00
C ALA A 86 -9.19 -6.93 10.12
N LEU A 87 -8.62 -6.97 11.31
CA LEU A 87 -7.20 -6.64 11.54
C LEU A 87 -6.28 -7.67 10.88
N LYS A 88 -6.63 -8.95 10.90
CA LYS A 88 -5.87 -9.99 10.18
C LYS A 88 -5.90 -9.73 8.67
N ARG A 89 -7.05 -9.33 8.14
CA ARG A 89 -7.15 -8.96 6.73
C ARG A 89 -6.29 -7.73 6.43
N ALA A 90 -6.31 -6.73 7.31
CA ALA A 90 -5.47 -5.54 7.16
C ALA A 90 -3.98 -5.93 7.12
N LEU A 91 -3.55 -6.85 7.97
CA LEU A 91 -2.16 -7.32 7.98
C LEU A 91 -1.79 -8.00 6.67
N GLU A 92 -2.68 -8.81 6.10
CA GLU A 92 -2.45 -9.44 4.79
C GLU A 92 -2.28 -8.38 3.70
N ILE A 93 -3.12 -7.34 3.72
CA ILE A 93 -3.04 -6.23 2.75
C ILE A 93 -1.69 -5.53 2.89
N GLU A 94 -1.26 -5.20 4.12
CA GLU A 94 0.02 -4.52 4.32
C GLU A 94 1.19 -5.39 3.84
N GLU A 95 1.18 -6.69 4.10
CA GLU A 95 2.22 -7.58 3.62
C GLU A 95 2.31 -7.60 2.10
N LYS A 96 1.17 -7.66 1.42
CA LYS A 96 1.14 -7.62 -0.05
C LYS A 96 1.69 -6.31 -0.58
N MET A 97 1.33 -5.19 0.03
CA MET A 97 1.79 -3.88 -0.42
C MET A 97 3.27 -3.65 -0.12
N ILE A 98 3.75 -4.10 1.04
CA ILE A 98 5.18 -4.04 1.37
C ILE A 98 5.99 -4.84 0.35
N THR A 99 5.52 -6.04 0.00
CA THR A 99 6.16 -6.87 -1.01
C THR A 99 6.18 -6.17 -2.36
N PHE A 100 5.06 -5.56 -2.76
CA PHE A 100 5.01 -4.81 -4.02
C PHE A 100 6.03 -3.68 -4.06
N TYR A 101 6.07 -2.84 -3.02
CA TYR A 101 7.00 -1.71 -2.99
C TYR A 101 8.46 -2.16 -2.92
N SER A 102 8.74 -3.24 -2.20
CA SER A 102 10.09 -3.80 -2.14
C SER A 102 10.54 -4.33 -3.50
N ASP A 103 9.65 -5.03 -4.20
CA ASP A 103 9.94 -5.55 -5.55
C ASP A 103 10.09 -4.39 -6.55
N ALA A 104 9.22 -3.38 -6.47
CA ALA A 104 9.32 -2.21 -7.33
C ALA A 104 10.63 -1.45 -7.11
N ALA A 105 11.06 -1.32 -5.86
CA ALA A 105 12.34 -0.70 -5.53
C ALA A 105 13.50 -1.48 -6.15
N GLU A 106 13.49 -2.79 -6.04
CA GLU A 106 14.52 -3.65 -6.60
C GLU A 106 14.55 -3.57 -8.13
N GLN A 107 13.39 -3.63 -8.78
CA GLN A 107 13.31 -3.55 -10.23
C GLN A 107 13.69 -2.18 -10.78
N SER A 108 13.54 -1.12 -9.99
CA SER A 108 13.87 0.25 -10.40
C SER A 108 15.27 0.71 -9.99
N LYS A 109 16.08 -0.15 -9.38
CA LYS A 109 17.39 0.27 -8.85
C LYS A 109 18.37 0.74 -9.92
N SER A 110 18.15 0.37 -11.19
CA SER A 110 18.96 0.84 -12.31
C SER A 110 18.56 2.25 -12.77
N LEU A 111 17.45 2.79 -12.27
CA LEU A 111 17.02 4.14 -12.51
C LEU A 111 17.72 5.11 -11.54
N MET A 112 17.42 6.39 -11.63
CA MET A 112 17.97 7.35 -10.70
C MET A 112 17.50 7.05 -9.27
N ALA A 113 18.36 7.34 -8.31
CA ALA A 113 18.19 6.93 -6.91
C ALA A 113 16.86 7.37 -6.26
N ASP A 114 16.24 8.43 -6.75
CA ASP A 114 14.98 8.92 -6.18
C ASP A 114 13.82 7.96 -6.39
N VAL A 115 13.80 7.21 -7.49
CA VAL A 115 12.70 6.27 -7.77
C VAL A 115 12.74 5.07 -6.81
N PRO A 116 13.82 4.28 -6.72
CA PRO A 116 13.84 3.18 -5.76
C PRO A 116 13.75 3.67 -4.32
N ARG A 117 14.30 4.87 -4.02
CA ARG A 117 14.21 5.44 -2.67
C ARG A 117 12.76 5.72 -2.28
N ALA A 118 11.95 6.25 -3.20
CA ALA A 118 10.54 6.52 -2.94
C ALA A 118 9.78 5.22 -2.64
N PHE A 119 10.00 4.17 -3.42
CA PHE A 119 9.38 2.87 -3.16
C PHE A 119 9.81 2.29 -1.81
N LYS A 120 11.09 2.37 -1.48
CA LYS A 120 11.61 1.89 -0.19
C LYS A 120 11.00 2.68 0.97
N MET A 121 10.83 3.98 0.80
CA MET A 121 10.25 4.82 1.84
C MET A 121 8.80 4.43 2.13
N VAL A 122 7.99 4.19 1.11
CA VAL A 122 6.62 3.74 1.30
C VAL A 122 6.59 2.36 1.93
N ALA A 123 7.44 1.44 1.49
CA ALA A 123 7.55 0.11 2.11
C ALA A 123 7.86 0.22 3.61
N LYS A 124 8.77 1.11 3.98
CA LYS A 124 9.13 1.34 5.39
C LYS A 124 7.94 1.89 6.20
N LYS A 125 7.22 2.87 5.65
CA LYS A 125 6.06 3.47 6.31
C LYS A 125 4.95 2.42 6.51
N ARG A 126 4.73 1.57 5.51
CA ARG A 126 3.76 0.49 5.64
C ARG A 126 4.19 -0.58 6.63
N THR A 127 5.49 -0.84 6.76
CA THR A 127 6.01 -1.73 7.79
C THR A 127 5.68 -1.20 9.18
N LEU A 128 5.81 0.12 9.39
CA LEU A 128 5.40 0.75 10.65
C LEU A 128 3.90 0.62 10.89
N ARG A 129 3.09 0.79 9.84
CA ARG A 129 1.64 0.58 9.92
C ARG A 129 1.33 -0.87 10.31
N LYS A 130 2.01 -1.83 9.69
CA LYS A 130 1.85 -3.25 10.00
C LYS A 130 2.15 -3.52 11.48
N GLU A 131 3.19 -2.90 12.03
CA GLU A 131 3.53 -3.03 13.45
C GLU A 131 2.40 -2.50 14.35
N LYS A 132 1.82 -1.34 14.00
CA LYS A 132 0.70 -0.78 14.75
C LYS A 132 -0.52 -1.71 14.70
N LEU A 133 -0.82 -2.26 13.54
CA LEU A 133 -1.93 -3.21 13.38
C LEU A 133 -1.70 -4.48 14.19
N SER A 134 -0.47 -5.01 14.17
CA SER A 134 -0.12 -6.20 14.95
C SER A 134 -0.28 -5.96 16.44
N SER A 135 0.14 -4.79 16.92
CA SER A 135 -0.02 -4.41 18.33
C SER A 135 -1.50 -4.30 18.72
N LEU A 136 -2.30 -3.70 17.85
CA LEU A 136 -3.74 -3.58 18.10
C LEU A 136 -4.41 -4.95 18.12
N LEU A 137 -4.03 -5.83 17.19
CA LEU A 137 -4.56 -7.20 17.16
C LEU A 137 -4.23 -7.96 18.44
N ALA A 138 -2.99 -7.83 18.94
CA ALA A 138 -2.57 -8.48 20.17
C ALA A 138 -3.42 -8.03 21.37
N VAL A 139 -3.79 -6.76 21.43
CA VAL A 139 -4.62 -6.21 22.50
C VAL A 139 -6.07 -6.70 22.39
N LYS A 140 -6.59 -6.82 21.17
CA LYS A 140 -8.00 -7.17 20.93
C LYS A 140 -8.25 -8.68 20.84
N ALA A 141 -7.22 -9.47 20.65
CA ALA A 141 -7.36 -10.92 20.53
C ALA A 141 -7.66 -11.60 21.87
#